data_8aa5c6ef3f8cfed2c9021d8e850365e4
#
_entry.id   8aa5c6ef3f8cfed2c9021d8e850365e4
#
_cell.length_a   1.000
_cell.length_b   1.000
_cell.length_c   1.000
_cell.angle_alpha   90.00
_cell.angle_beta   90.00
_cell.angle_gamma   90.00
#
_symmetry.space_group_name_H-M   'P 1'
#
loop_
_entity.id
_entity.type
_entity.pdbx_description
1 polymer ?
#
loop_
_entity_poly.entity_id
_entity_poly.type
_entity_poly.pdbx_seq_one_letter_code
_entity_poly.pdbx_strand_id
1 'polypeptide(L)'
;TPRKVQAAMEATLKHYDLNDISGHFHDTYGQALANTLVSLEMGVWQYDTSVAGLGGCPYAKGATGNVATEDVVYMLHGMGIETGIDLDKLVDAGSFISDFLQRKSGSRVATAILSKRLG
;
A
#
# COMPACT_ATOMS: atom_id res chain seq x y z
N THR A 1 -8.34 3.90 -11.03
CA THR A 1 -9.56 3.47 -10.34
C THR A 1 -9.69 1.96 -10.36
N PRO A 2 -10.44 1.36 -9.41
CA PRO A 2 -10.59 -0.11 -9.35
C PRO A 2 -11.11 -0.73 -10.63
N ARG A 3 -12.05 -0.08 -11.30
CA ARG A 3 -12.60 -0.61 -12.55
C ARG A 3 -11.57 -0.65 -13.68
N LYS A 4 -10.72 0.37 -13.77
CA LYS A 4 -9.62 0.38 -14.75
C LYS A 4 -8.56 -0.67 -14.42
N VAL A 5 -8.25 -0.85 -13.14
CA VAL A 5 -7.33 -1.90 -12.70
C VAL A 5 -7.89 -3.27 -13.02
N GLN A 6 -9.17 -3.49 -12.78
CA GLN A 6 -9.84 -4.74 -13.12
C GLN A 6 -9.72 -5.05 -14.62
N ALA A 7 -10.00 -4.08 -15.47
CA ALA A 7 -9.86 -4.25 -16.91
C ALA A 7 -8.43 -4.56 -17.34
N ALA A 8 -7.45 -3.85 -16.76
CA ALA A 8 -6.03 -4.08 -17.04
C ALA A 8 -5.60 -5.48 -16.59
N MET A 9 -6.04 -5.93 -15.42
CA MET A 9 -5.76 -7.27 -14.90
C MET A 9 -6.39 -8.35 -15.77
N GLU A 10 -7.64 -8.18 -16.19
CA GLU A 10 -8.29 -9.12 -17.10
C GLU A 10 -7.51 -9.28 -18.40
N ALA A 11 -7.02 -8.19 -18.97
CA ALA A 11 -6.21 -8.22 -20.17
C ALA A 11 -4.87 -8.91 -19.93
N THR A 12 -4.23 -8.62 -18.80
CA THR A 12 -2.92 -9.19 -18.44
C THR A 12 -3.02 -10.70 -18.19
N LEU A 13 -4.07 -11.15 -17.50
CA LEU A 13 -4.28 -12.56 -17.18
C LEU A 13 -4.54 -13.45 -18.40
N LYS A 14 -4.83 -12.85 -19.55
CA LYS A 14 -4.91 -13.61 -20.81
C LYS A 14 -3.55 -14.09 -21.29
N HIS A 15 -2.46 -13.46 -20.84
CA HIS A 15 -1.09 -13.70 -21.32
C HIS A 15 -0.13 -14.17 -20.24
N TYR A 16 -0.45 -13.97 -18.97
CA TYR A 16 0.42 -14.28 -17.84
C TYR A 16 -0.37 -14.98 -16.74
N ASP A 17 0.31 -15.87 -16.01
CA ASP A 17 -0.27 -16.52 -14.82
C ASP A 17 -0.27 -15.56 -13.62
N LEU A 18 -1.18 -15.79 -12.68
CA LEU A 18 -1.25 -15.03 -11.44
C LEU A 18 0.08 -15.00 -10.67
N ASN A 19 0.84 -16.09 -10.74
CA ASN A 19 2.14 -16.19 -10.05
C ASN A 19 3.20 -15.26 -10.64
N ASP A 20 2.99 -14.76 -11.84
CA ASP A 20 3.93 -13.88 -12.55
C ASP A 20 3.54 -12.41 -12.45
N ILE A 21 2.48 -12.11 -11.70
CA ILE A 21 1.92 -10.77 -11.59
C ILE A 21 2.08 -10.24 -10.17
N SER A 22 2.52 -8.99 -10.06
CA SER A 22 2.57 -8.26 -8.80
C SER A 22 1.82 -6.94 -8.95
N GLY A 23 1.03 -6.57 -7.94
CA GLY A 23 0.35 -5.28 -7.92
C GLY A 23 1.28 -4.19 -7.39
N HIS A 24 1.32 -3.06 -8.08
CA HIS A 24 2.14 -1.92 -7.69
C HIS A 24 1.32 -0.65 -7.92
N PHE A 25 0.86 -0.05 -6.82
CA PHE A 25 -0.07 1.07 -6.89
C PHE A 25 0.45 2.30 -6.16
N HIS A 26 0.20 3.44 -6.74
CA HIS A 26 0.43 4.74 -6.11
C HIS A 26 -0.89 5.30 -5.57
N ASP A 27 -0.79 6.11 -4.55
CA ASP A 27 -1.96 6.64 -3.85
C ASP A 27 -2.28 8.09 -4.21
N THR A 28 -1.85 8.53 -5.39
CA THR A 28 -2.00 9.92 -5.84
C THR A 28 -3.45 10.43 -5.74
N TYR A 29 -4.41 9.61 -6.13
CA TYR A 29 -5.83 9.94 -6.04
C TYR A 29 -6.55 9.18 -4.92
N GLY A 30 -5.81 8.61 -3.98
CA GLY A 30 -6.40 7.90 -2.85
C GLY A 30 -7.03 6.56 -3.21
N GLN A 31 -6.65 5.96 -4.34
CA GLN A 31 -7.29 4.74 -4.84
C GLN A 31 -6.46 3.47 -4.64
N ALA A 32 -5.27 3.59 -4.04
CA ALA A 32 -4.34 2.46 -3.99
C ALA A 32 -4.90 1.26 -3.22
N LEU A 33 -5.55 1.47 -2.07
CA LEU A 33 -6.14 0.37 -1.29
C LEU A 33 -7.30 -0.28 -2.05
N ALA A 34 -8.14 0.52 -2.69
CA ALA A 34 -9.25 -0.02 -3.49
C ALA A 34 -8.72 -0.83 -4.68
N ASN A 35 -7.65 -0.35 -5.33
CA ASN A 35 -7.00 -1.06 -6.44
C ASN A 35 -6.36 -2.36 -5.95
N THR A 36 -5.75 -2.34 -4.78
CA THR A 36 -5.20 -3.54 -4.14
C THR A 36 -6.30 -4.56 -3.86
N LEU A 37 -7.41 -4.11 -3.29
CA LEU A 37 -8.53 -4.99 -2.94
C LEU A 37 -9.13 -5.66 -4.18
N VAL A 38 -9.39 -4.90 -5.24
CA VAL A 38 -9.98 -5.48 -6.45
C VAL A 38 -9.05 -6.48 -7.13
N SER A 39 -7.75 -6.20 -7.15
CA SER A 39 -6.78 -7.13 -7.73
C SER A 39 -6.62 -8.39 -6.86
N LEU A 40 -6.68 -8.23 -5.52
CA LEU A 40 -6.67 -9.36 -4.59
C LEU A 40 -7.88 -10.28 -4.83
N GLU A 41 -9.06 -9.72 -5.03
CA GLU A 41 -10.27 -10.48 -5.34
C GLU A 41 -10.16 -11.24 -6.67
N MET A 42 -9.35 -10.76 -7.59
CA MET A 42 -9.04 -11.43 -8.85
C MET A 42 -7.95 -12.51 -8.71
N GLY A 43 -7.37 -12.68 -7.52
CA GLY A 43 -6.39 -13.70 -7.22
C GLY A 43 -4.94 -13.25 -7.22
N VAL A 44 -4.66 -11.97 -7.47
CA VAL A 44 -3.29 -11.43 -7.34
C VAL A 44 -2.91 -11.44 -5.87
N TRP A 45 -1.75 -12.00 -5.55
CA TRP A 45 -1.33 -12.19 -4.16
C TRP A 45 0.05 -11.61 -3.85
N GLN A 46 0.71 -11.03 -4.82
CA GLN A 46 1.99 -10.35 -4.64
C GLN A 46 1.81 -8.85 -4.85
N TYR A 47 2.32 -8.06 -3.93
CA TYR A 47 2.19 -6.60 -3.97
C TYR A 47 3.48 -5.93 -3.58
N ASP A 48 3.80 -4.85 -4.29
CA ASP A 48 4.86 -3.95 -3.93
C ASP A 48 4.25 -2.79 -3.15
N THR A 49 4.77 -2.54 -1.96
CA THR A 49 4.34 -1.46 -1.10
C THR A 49 5.56 -0.74 -0.53
N SER A 50 5.36 0.40 0.09
CA SER A 50 6.46 1.14 0.68
C SER A 50 6.13 1.59 2.10
N VAL A 51 7.06 1.37 3.02
CA VAL A 51 6.92 1.83 4.40
C VAL A 51 6.72 3.35 4.41
N ALA A 52 5.76 3.81 5.21
CA ALA A 52 5.38 5.22 5.31
C ALA A 52 4.91 5.82 3.98
N GLY A 53 4.59 5.00 2.98
CA GLY A 53 4.20 5.47 1.66
C GLY A 53 5.32 6.17 0.90
N LEU A 54 6.56 5.82 1.18
CA LEU A 54 7.73 6.45 0.54
C LEU A 54 7.78 6.18 -0.96
N GLY A 55 8.51 7.02 -1.65
CA GLY A 55 8.63 6.98 -3.10
C GLY A 55 7.61 7.89 -3.77
N GLY A 56 7.84 8.14 -5.03
CA GLY A 56 7.03 9.04 -5.84
C GLY A 56 7.91 9.65 -6.90
N CYS A 57 7.30 10.18 -7.95
CA CYS A 57 8.06 10.84 -8.99
C CYS A 57 8.33 12.29 -8.58
N PRO A 58 9.59 12.72 -8.37
CA PRO A 58 9.89 14.09 -7.99
C PRO A 58 9.53 15.09 -9.08
N TYR A 59 9.32 14.62 -10.29
CA TYR A 59 8.97 15.46 -11.43
C TYR A 59 7.47 15.51 -11.70
N ALA A 60 6.68 14.67 -11.02
CA ALA A 60 5.23 14.69 -11.16
C ALA A 60 4.63 15.54 -10.05
N LYS A 61 4.25 16.77 -10.40
CA LYS A 61 3.67 17.71 -9.45
C LYS A 61 2.38 17.14 -8.85
N GLY A 62 2.32 17.08 -7.53
CA GLY A 62 1.16 16.51 -6.81
C GLY A 62 1.14 15.00 -6.72
N ALA A 63 2.13 14.30 -7.25
CA ALA A 63 2.21 12.85 -7.09
C ALA A 63 2.57 12.51 -5.64
N THR A 64 1.81 11.60 -5.04
CA THR A 64 2.13 11.02 -3.74
C THR A 64 2.99 9.78 -3.93
N GLY A 65 3.51 9.24 -2.84
CA GLY A 65 4.32 8.03 -2.87
C GLY A 65 3.51 6.78 -3.19
N ASN A 66 4.17 5.65 -3.11
CA ASN A 66 3.57 4.33 -3.20
C ASN A 66 2.51 4.14 -2.13
N VAL A 67 1.64 3.15 -2.31
CA VAL A 67 0.75 2.74 -1.22
C VAL A 67 1.58 2.37 0.01
N ALA A 68 1.15 2.84 1.17
CA ALA A 68 1.87 2.56 2.41
C ALA A 68 1.67 1.12 2.84
N THR A 69 2.77 0.45 3.17
CA THR A 69 2.74 -0.95 3.65
C THR A 69 1.84 -1.08 4.88
N GLU A 70 1.93 -0.14 5.80
CA GLU A 70 1.11 -0.13 7.03
C GLU A 70 -0.40 -0.17 6.71
N ASP A 71 -0.82 0.58 5.70
CA ASP A 71 -2.23 0.65 5.31
C ASP A 71 -2.69 -0.67 4.68
N VAL A 72 -1.87 -1.26 3.82
CA VAL A 72 -2.17 -2.54 3.19
C VAL A 72 -2.23 -3.66 4.22
N VAL A 73 -1.25 -3.71 5.12
CA VAL A 73 -1.19 -4.73 6.19
C VAL A 73 -2.42 -4.61 7.11
N TYR A 74 -2.78 -3.39 7.49
CA TYR A 74 -3.97 -3.17 8.30
C TYR A 74 -5.23 -3.72 7.62
N MET A 75 -5.41 -3.42 6.34
CA MET A 75 -6.55 -3.92 5.56
C MET A 75 -6.55 -5.45 5.51
N LEU A 76 -5.42 -6.05 5.20
CA LEU A 76 -5.31 -7.52 5.09
C LEU A 76 -5.59 -8.21 6.42
N HIS A 77 -5.03 -7.70 7.52
CA HIS A 77 -5.29 -8.26 8.85
C HIS A 77 -6.77 -8.13 9.22
N GLY A 78 -7.40 -7.01 8.89
CA GLY A 78 -8.83 -6.81 9.09
C GLY A 78 -9.70 -7.78 8.30
N MET A 79 -9.19 -8.28 7.18
CA MET A 79 -9.86 -9.30 6.36
C MET A 79 -9.55 -10.73 6.81
N GLY A 80 -8.77 -10.90 7.88
CA GLY A 80 -8.38 -12.22 8.37
C GLY A 80 -7.25 -12.87 7.59
N ILE A 81 -6.51 -12.10 6.80
CA ILE A 81 -5.37 -12.58 6.03
C ILE A 81 -4.10 -12.39 6.85
N GLU A 82 -3.38 -13.48 7.07
CA GLU A 82 -2.09 -13.45 7.77
C GLU A 82 -0.99 -13.04 6.80
N THR A 83 -0.22 -12.01 7.19
CA THR A 83 0.89 -11.51 6.36
C THR A 83 2.26 -11.91 6.92
N GLY A 84 2.31 -12.35 8.16
CA GLY A 84 3.58 -12.58 8.86
C GLY A 84 4.24 -11.29 9.32
N ILE A 85 3.60 -10.14 9.15
CA ILE A 85 4.14 -8.83 9.52
C ILE A 85 3.53 -8.38 10.84
N ASP A 86 4.39 -7.91 11.75
CA ASP A 86 3.97 -7.25 12.99
C ASP A 86 3.70 -5.77 12.68
N LEU A 87 2.42 -5.38 12.70
CA LEU A 87 2.02 -4.03 12.32
C LEU A 87 2.63 -2.95 13.23
N ASP A 88 2.72 -3.21 14.54
CA ASP A 88 3.30 -2.24 15.46
C ASP A 88 4.78 -1.98 15.17
N LYS A 89 5.54 -3.03 14.88
CA LYS A 89 6.94 -2.88 14.49
C LYS A 89 7.09 -2.19 13.14
N LEU A 90 6.16 -2.46 12.22
CA LEU A 90 6.14 -1.79 10.92
C LEU A 90 5.88 -0.29 11.08
N VAL A 91 4.95 0.09 11.94
CA VAL A 91 4.68 1.50 12.28
C VAL A 91 5.91 2.15 12.88
N ASP A 92 6.64 1.45 13.76
CA ASP A 92 7.89 1.95 14.33
C ASP A 92 8.95 2.20 13.27
N ALA A 93 9.10 1.28 12.32
CA ALA A 93 10.03 1.44 11.21
C ALA A 93 9.66 2.65 10.34
N GLY A 94 8.37 2.82 10.05
CA GLY A 94 7.87 3.97 9.29
C GLY A 94 8.10 5.29 10.01
N SER A 95 7.92 5.31 11.34
CA SER A 95 8.18 6.48 12.17
C SER A 95 9.68 6.83 12.16
N PHE A 96 10.53 5.83 12.29
CA PHE A 96 11.99 6.02 12.25
C PHE A 96 12.43 6.69 10.93
N ILE A 97 12.00 6.16 9.79
CA ILE A 97 12.43 6.71 8.50
C ILE A 97 11.81 8.09 8.23
N SER A 98 10.58 8.31 8.66
CA SER A 98 9.91 9.59 8.51
C SER A 98 10.62 10.69 9.31
N ASP A 99 11.03 10.37 10.54
CA ASP A 99 11.79 11.30 11.38
C ASP A 99 13.17 11.60 10.77
N PHE A 100 13.85 10.57 10.29
CA PHE A 100 15.15 10.72 9.64
C PHE A 100 15.06 11.63 8.40
N LEU A 101 14.02 11.46 7.60
CA LEU A 101 13.80 12.24 6.39
C LEU A 101 13.12 13.60 6.67
N GLN A 102 12.73 13.86 7.91
CA GLN A 102 12.02 15.09 8.31
C GLN A 102 10.77 15.32 7.47
N ARG A 103 9.97 14.26 7.28
CA ARG A 103 8.71 14.33 6.54
C ARG A 103 7.64 13.51 7.26
N LYS A 104 6.39 13.89 7.02
CA LYS A 104 5.26 13.15 7.58
C LYS A 104 5.12 11.81 6.87
N SER A 105 4.73 10.78 7.63
CA SER A 105 4.35 9.50 7.04
C SER A 105 3.15 9.68 6.11
N GLY A 106 3.20 8.98 4.97
CA GLY A 106 2.05 8.88 4.08
C GLY A 106 1.01 7.86 4.55
N SER A 107 1.27 7.12 5.62
CA SER A 107 0.35 6.11 6.15
C SER A 107 -0.67 6.73 7.09
N ARG A 108 -1.94 6.58 6.77
CA ARG A 108 -3.03 6.99 7.67
C ARG A 108 -3.11 6.07 8.88
N VAL A 109 -2.86 4.78 8.69
CA VAL A 109 -2.84 3.80 9.78
C VAL A 109 -1.75 4.13 10.79
N ALA A 110 -0.53 4.39 10.32
CA ALA A 110 0.56 4.77 11.20
C ALA A 110 0.25 6.04 11.97
N THR A 111 -0.30 7.04 11.31
CA THR A 111 -0.70 8.30 11.95
C THR A 111 -1.72 8.06 13.07
N ALA A 112 -2.73 7.22 12.80
CA ALA A 112 -3.75 6.90 13.80
C ALA A 112 -3.18 6.12 14.98
N ILE A 113 -2.34 5.13 14.72
CA ILE A 113 -1.71 4.31 15.78
C ILE A 113 -0.79 5.16 16.64
N LEU A 114 0.06 5.97 16.03
CA LEU A 114 0.99 6.84 16.76
C LEU A 114 0.23 7.88 17.61
N SER A 115 -0.86 8.42 17.11
CA SER A 115 -1.71 9.34 17.87
C SER A 115 -2.30 8.68 19.12
N LYS A 116 -2.74 7.43 19.01
CA LYS A 116 -3.26 6.67 20.16
C LYS A 116 -2.18 6.39 21.19
N ARG A 117 -0.93 6.17 20.78
CA ARG A 117 0.19 5.95 21.70
C ARG A 117 0.52 7.19 22.52
N LEU A 118 0.26 8.37 21.97
CA LEU A 118 0.53 9.64 22.65
C LEU A 118 -0.56 10.03 23.65
N GLY A 119 -1.63 9.34 23.64
CA GLY A 119 -2.64 9.62 24.59
C GLY A 119 -4.00 9.56 24.34
#